data_8ee67686f32e41cdc85829fa638c20c1
#
_entry.id   8ee67686f32e41cdc85829fa638c20c1
#
_cell.length_a   1.000
_cell.length_b   1.000
_cell.length_c   1.000
_cell.angle_alpha   90.00
_cell.angle_beta   90.00
_cell.angle_gamma   90.00
#
_symmetry.space_group_name_H-M   'P 1'
#
loop_
_entity.id
_entity.type
_entity.pdbx_description
1 polymer ?
#
loop_
_entity_poly.entity_id
_entity_poly.type
_entity_poly.pdbx_seq_one_letter_code
_entity_poly.pdbx_strand_id
1 'polypeptide(L)'
;MIFINQYLVKLFWKISYSKKYIFILLLHFLIIGCENSSTFDIIILNGTVYDGTLDEPALIDIGIKGDKITTLGSLADVNANKIINAEGLSVSPGFIDLHVHLEPIFSLSNCESHLRQGVTTSLGGPDGNSPLPFGAYLDSLQKLGVGMNVGFLVGHNSVRKKVMNLDNRPPTSQELNQMKTIVSQAMNEGAFGISTGLKYLPGSFSKVDEIIEISKEVSKQGGIYTSHLRDEGLEVLASIDEAITISEKANIPVILTHHKVIGKPMWGKSVQTLARIDNAREKGLDIRIDQYPYNASHTGISVLIPSWARAGGQEMFKLRLDNEIFRDSILNGIVFNILNDRGGEDLDRIQFAKVEWMPELEGKTLKYWCNLRGIEPTTKNGAELVIEAQLKGGANCIFHAMDEADVVNIMKHPQTMIASDGRLARYGEGHPHPRWYGTFPRVLGRYVRENKILTLKEAIHKMTFLPADAIGLKDRGLIQKGYKADLTIFDSNEIIDNGTYESPHQFPSGISYVIVNGKIVIDESKFKTIKPGVVLKKNNL
;
A
#
# COMPACT_ATOMS: atom_id res chain seq x y z
N MET A 1 71.01 17.28 -65.33
CA MET A 1 69.66 17.87 -65.36
C MET A 1 68.53 16.81 -65.37
N ILE A 2 68.77 15.58 -64.87
CA ILE A 2 67.81 14.44 -64.92
C ILE A 2 67.42 13.96 -63.53
N PHE A 3 68.08 14.40 -62.45
CA PHE A 3 67.81 13.93 -61.09
C PHE A 3 66.77 14.77 -60.30
N ILE A 4 66.38 15.96 -60.78
CA ILE A 4 65.44 16.84 -60.05
C ILE A 4 64.00 16.49 -60.41
N ASN A 5 63.74 15.86 -61.54
CA ASN A 5 62.32 15.62 -61.99
C ASN A 5 61.66 14.38 -61.34
N GLN A 6 62.43 13.44 -60.81
CA GLN A 6 61.87 12.25 -60.14
C GLN A 6 61.43 12.52 -58.70
N TYR A 7 62.00 13.49 -58.03
CA TYR A 7 61.62 13.87 -56.65
C TYR A 7 60.30 14.69 -56.59
N LEU A 8 60.14 15.58 -57.57
CA LEU A 8 58.90 16.40 -57.63
C LEU A 8 57.65 15.59 -58.01
N VAL A 9 57.77 14.60 -58.90
CA VAL A 9 56.66 13.71 -59.28
C VAL A 9 56.26 12.80 -58.11
N LYS A 10 57.22 12.29 -57.31
CA LYS A 10 56.93 11.52 -56.12
C LYS A 10 56.27 12.40 -54.98
N LEU A 11 56.65 13.66 -54.89
CA LEU A 11 56.05 14.58 -53.90
C LEU A 11 54.60 14.95 -54.26
N PHE A 12 54.33 15.21 -55.55
CA PHE A 12 52.99 15.48 -56.05
C PHE A 12 52.07 14.27 -55.94
N TRP A 13 52.54 13.05 -56.11
CA TRP A 13 51.74 11.85 -55.91
C TRP A 13 51.44 11.58 -54.44
N LYS A 14 52.35 11.84 -53.50
CA LYS A 14 52.13 11.72 -52.07
C LYS A 14 51.15 12.74 -51.55
N ILE A 15 51.16 13.98 -52.05
CA ILE A 15 50.21 15.04 -51.62
C ILE A 15 48.81 14.80 -52.18
N SER A 16 48.71 14.25 -53.43
CA SER A 16 47.41 13.88 -54.02
C SER A 16 46.74 12.71 -53.29
N TYR A 17 47.52 11.69 -52.82
CA TYR A 17 46.97 10.58 -52.04
C TYR A 17 46.57 10.99 -50.67
N SER A 18 47.31 11.87 -49.98
CA SER A 18 46.96 12.34 -48.65
C SER A 18 45.65 13.19 -48.64
N LYS A 19 45.41 14.00 -49.67
CA LYS A 19 44.17 14.77 -49.80
C LYS A 19 42.95 13.88 -50.07
N LYS A 20 43.08 12.77 -50.79
CA LYS A 20 42.00 11.80 -50.99
C LYS A 20 41.64 11.06 -49.69
N TYR A 21 42.60 10.70 -48.88
CA TYR A 21 42.34 10.05 -47.58
C TYR A 21 41.81 11.01 -46.55
N ILE A 22 42.21 12.28 -46.55
CA ILE A 22 41.66 13.32 -45.69
C ILE A 22 40.20 13.61 -46.09
N PHE A 23 39.85 13.62 -47.38
CA PHE A 23 38.48 13.82 -47.84
C PHE A 23 37.60 12.60 -47.53
N ILE A 24 38.10 11.38 -47.62
CA ILE A 24 37.41 10.13 -47.25
C ILE A 24 37.23 10.07 -45.72
N LEU A 25 38.24 10.46 -44.93
CA LEU A 25 38.13 10.53 -43.47
C LEU A 25 37.12 11.63 -43.02
N LEU A 26 37.11 12.80 -43.68
CA LEU A 26 36.13 13.86 -43.43
C LEU A 26 34.70 13.44 -43.84
N LEU A 27 34.55 12.66 -44.94
CA LEU A 27 33.25 12.10 -45.33
C LEU A 27 32.77 11.01 -44.37
N HIS A 28 33.68 10.20 -43.78
CA HIS A 28 33.33 9.24 -42.74
C HIS A 28 32.98 9.91 -41.39
N PHE A 29 33.62 11.03 -41.06
CA PHE A 29 33.25 11.82 -39.87
C PHE A 29 31.91 12.55 -40.03
N LEU A 30 31.48 12.87 -41.24
CA LEU A 30 30.16 13.47 -41.52
C LEU A 30 29.03 12.45 -41.55
N ILE A 31 29.31 11.14 -41.64
CA ILE A 31 28.28 10.07 -41.60
C ILE A 31 28.09 9.51 -40.18
N ILE A 32 29.02 9.75 -39.24
CA ILE A 32 28.91 9.29 -37.83
C ILE A 32 28.15 10.30 -36.94
N GLY A 33 27.62 11.40 -37.49
CA GLY A 33 27.05 12.50 -36.74
C GLY A 33 25.56 12.72 -36.87
N CYS A 34 24.77 11.66 -37.01
CA CYS A 34 23.30 11.77 -36.78
C CYS A 34 22.79 10.43 -36.23
N GLU A 35 23.21 10.01 -35.06
CA GLU A 35 22.25 9.42 -34.15
C GLU A 35 21.27 10.56 -33.80
N ASN A 36 20.08 10.52 -34.32
CA ASN A 36 18.96 11.29 -33.84
C ASN A 36 18.72 10.83 -32.39
N SER A 37 19.53 11.32 -31.45
CA SER A 37 19.25 11.11 -30.04
C SER A 37 17.89 11.76 -29.79
N SER A 38 16.89 10.93 -29.56
CA SER A 38 15.56 11.41 -29.22
C SER A 38 15.68 12.38 -28.05
N THR A 39 14.98 13.51 -28.16
CA THR A 39 15.02 14.56 -27.12
C THR A 39 14.43 14.01 -25.80
N PHE A 40 13.49 13.03 -25.90
CA PHE A 40 12.81 12.40 -24.77
C PHE A 40 12.82 10.87 -24.90
N ASP A 41 12.77 10.19 -23.75
CA ASP A 41 12.56 8.74 -23.72
C ASP A 41 11.09 8.40 -23.97
N ILE A 42 10.18 9.18 -23.38
CA ILE A 42 8.72 9.04 -23.56
C ILE A 42 8.11 10.42 -23.72
N ILE A 43 7.19 10.56 -24.66
CA ILE A 43 6.26 11.70 -24.74
C ILE A 43 4.84 11.16 -24.61
N ILE A 44 4.02 11.81 -23.78
CA ILE A 44 2.59 11.57 -23.65
C ILE A 44 1.88 12.78 -24.26
N LEU A 45 1.09 12.55 -25.30
CA LEU A 45 0.38 13.57 -26.08
C LEU A 45 -1.12 13.51 -25.83
N ASN A 46 -1.78 14.65 -25.93
CA ASN A 46 -3.24 14.82 -26.01
C ASN A 46 -4.02 14.31 -24.77
N GLY A 47 -3.36 14.03 -23.65
CA GLY A 47 -4.02 13.54 -22.45
C GLY A 47 -4.67 14.65 -21.62
N THR A 48 -5.77 14.34 -20.95
CA THR A 48 -6.32 15.21 -19.90
C THR A 48 -5.53 14.97 -18.61
N VAL A 49 -4.66 15.92 -18.25
CA VAL A 49 -3.74 15.80 -17.13
C VAL A 49 -4.39 16.30 -15.83
N TYR A 50 -4.49 15.41 -14.85
CA TYR A 50 -4.80 15.69 -13.45
C TYR A 50 -3.47 15.66 -12.69
N ASP A 51 -2.96 16.80 -12.30
CA ASP A 51 -1.59 16.90 -11.77
C ASP A 51 -1.39 16.40 -10.33
N GLY A 52 -2.48 15.97 -9.66
CA GLY A 52 -2.51 15.51 -8.27
C GLY A 52 -2.93 16.58 -7.27
N THR A 53 -3.02 17.85 -7.68
CA THR A 53 -3.63 18.93 -6.88
C THR A 53 -5.16 18.88 -6.98
N LEU A 54 -5.83 19.89 -6.42
CA LEU A 54 -7.28 20.10 -6.60
C LEU A 54 -7.60 21.10 -7.72
N ASP A 55 -6.59 21.49 -8.51
CA ASP A 55 -6.77 22.39 -9.66
C ASP A 55 -7.55 21.69 -10.79
N GLU A 56 -8.06 22.49 -11.72
CA GLU A 56 -8.77 21.94 -12.88
C GLU A 56 -7.78 21.23 -13.82
N PRO A 57 -8.18 20.08 -14.40
CA PRO A 57 -7.32 19.34 -15.32
C PRO A 57 -7.04 20.13 -16.60
N ALA A 58 -5.88 19.90 -17.19
CA ALA A 58 -5.42 20.59 -18.38
C ALA A 58 -5.07 19.61 -19.51
N LEU A 59 -5.30 20.01 -20.77
CA LEU A 59 -4.78 19.33 -21.95
C LEU A 59 -3.35 19.81 -22.18
N ILE A 60 -2.37 19.05 -21.72
CA ILE A 60 -0.94 19.34 -21.88
C ILE A 60 -0.17 18.07 -22.15
N ASP A 61 0.92 18.18 -22.93
CA ASP A 61 1.79 17.05 -23.19
C ASP A 61 2.87 16.94 -22.11
N ILE A 62 3.37 15.71 -21.90
CA ILE A 62 4.37 15.40 -20.89
C ILE A 62 5.59 14.79 -21.54
N GLY A 63 6.77 15.41 -21.36
CA GLY A 63 8.06 14.90 -21.81
C GLY A 63 8.85 14.27 -20.64
N ILE A 64 9.27 13.02 -20.81
CA ILE A 64 10.01 12.23 -19.82
C ILE A 64 11.40 11.94 -20.35
N LYS A 65 12.43 12.18 -19.51
CA LYS A 65 13.82 11.80 -19.76
C LYS A 65 14.43 11.15 -18.52
N GLY A 66 14.99 9.95 -18.69
CA GLY A 66 15.42 9.13 -17.57
C GLY A 66 14.23 8.76 -16.68
N ASP A 67 14.34 9.06 -15.42
CA ASP A 67 13.32 8.79 -14.42
C ASP A 67 12.45 10.03 -14.05
N LYS A 68 12.58 11.14 -14.83
CA LYS A 68 11.95 12.42 -14.48
C LYS A 68 11.04 12.97 -15.57
N ILE A 69 10.02 13.69 -15.12
CA ILE A 69 9.24 14.62 -15.93
C ILE A 69 10.11 15.84 -16.16
N THR A 70 10.47 16.13 -17.42
CA THR A 70 11.37 17.22 -17.74
C THR A 70 10.67 18.41 -18.41
N THR A 71 9.54 18.15 -19.07
CA THR A 71 8.79 19.16 -19.81
C THR A 71 7.29 18.94 -19.70
N LEU A 72 6.57 20.03 -19.54
CA LEU A 72 5.12 20.14 -19.62
C LEU A 72 4.79 21.24 -20.63
N GLY A 73 3.92 20.96 -21.61
CA GLY A 73 3.53 21.90 -22.67
C GLY A 73 3.31 21.20 -24.01
N SER A 74 3.36 21.94 -25.13
CA SER A 74 3.15 21.36 -26.46
C SER A 74 4.41 20.62 -26.95
N LEU A 75 4.27 19.34 -27.29
CA LEU A 75 5.35 18.45 -27.74
C LEU A 75 5.02 17.69 -29.05
N ALA A 76 4.01 18.13 -29.81
CA ALA A 76 3.52 17.42 -31.00
C ALA A 76 4.61 17.17 -32.06
N ASP A 77 5.55 18.10 -32.22
CA ASP A 77 6.61 18.07 -33.25
C ASP A 77 7.95 17.59 -32.70
N VAL A 78 7.97 16.97 -31.51
CA VAL A 78 9.22 16.58 -30.83
C VAL A 78 9.42 15.06 -30.90
N ASN A 79 10.65 14.62 -31.14
CA ASN A 79 10.99 13.20 -31.22
C ASN A 79 11.22 12.56 -29.85
N ALA A 80 10.70 11.34 -29.70
CA ALA A 80 10.92 10.49 -28.52
C ALA A 80 11.15 9.03 -28.93
N ASN A 81 11.73 8.24 -28.04
CA ASN A 81 11.87 6.79 -28.24
C ASN A 81 10.50 6.09 -28.24
N LYS A 82 9.55 6.57 -27.42
CA LYS A 82 8.16 6.12 -27.35
C LYS A 82 7.24 7.32 -27.31
N ILE A 83 6.21 7.34 -28.15
CA ILE A 83 5.11 8.31 -28.09
C ILE A 83 3.86 7.55 -27.65
N ILE A 84 3.19 8.07 -26.64
CA ILE A 84 1.90 7.59 -26.15
C ILE A 84 0.86 8.66 -26.54
N ASN A 85 -0.08 8.32 -27.41
CA ASN A 85 -1.25 9.15 -27.65
C ASN A 85 -2.29 8.83 -26.57
N ALA A 86 -2.53 9.77 -25.66
CA ALA A 86 -3.48 9.67 -24.57
C ALA A 86 -4.79 10.43 -24.85
N GLU A 87 -5.14 10.62 -26.12
CA GLU A 87 -6.40 11.27 -26.53
C GLU A 87 -7.60 10.53 -25.92
N GLY A 88 -8.48 11.26 -25.24
CA GLY A 88 -9.62 10.72 -24.51
C GLY A 88 -9.29 10.06 -23.16
N LEU A 89 -8.00 9.95 -22.79
CA LEU A 89 -7.57 9.34 -21.53
C LEU A 89 -7.23 10.41 -20.48
N SER A 90 -7.38 10.01 -19.24
CA SER A 90 -6.91 10.74 -18.07
C SER A 90 -5.47 10.33 -17.73
N VAL A 91 -4.61 11.32 -17.49
CA VAL A 91 -3.22 11.14 -17.06
C VAL A 91 -3.09 11.67 -15.65
N SER A 92 -2.66 10.84 -14.71
CA SER A 92 -2.46 11.21 -13.30
C SER A 92 -1.05 10.85 -12.83
N PRO A 93 -0.59 11.37 -11.70
CA PRO A 93 0.52 10.76 -10.99
C PRO A 93 0.20 9.30 -10.69
N GLY A 94 1.21 8.45 -10.59
CA GLY A 94 1.03 7.07 -10.15
C GLY A 94 0.46 7.02 -8.74
N PHE A 95 -0.46 6.10 -8.47
CA PHE A 95 -1.12 6.01 -7.17
C PHE A 95 -0.13 5.57 -6.09
N ILE A 96 -0.34 6.08 -4.87
CA ILE A 96 0.48 5.82 -3.68
C ILE A 96 -0.39 5.14 -2.63
N ASP A 97 -0.04 3.91 -2.28
CA ASP A 97 -0.75 3.08 -1.31
C ASP A 97 0.01 3.02 0.01
N LEU A 98 -0.51 3.66 1.05
CA LEU A 98 0.17 3.76 2.35
C LEU A 98 -0.08 2.57 3.28
N HIS A 99 -0.89 1.59 2.86
CA HIS A 99 -1.21 0.43 3.68
C HIS A 99 -1.21 -0.86 2.85
N VAL A 100 -0.04 -1.50 2.75
CA VAL A 100 0.12 -2.73 1.95
C VAL A 100 0.86 -3.80 2.74
N HIS A 101 0.29 -5.01 2.74
CA HIS A 101 0.94 -6.21 3.26
C HIS A 101 1.93 -6.77 2.24
N LEU A 102 3.18 -6.29 2.31
CA LEU A 102 4.27 -6.63 1.39
C LEU A 102 5.04 -7.90 1.77
N GLU A 103 4.58 -8.72 2.72
CA GLU A 103 5.30 -9.93 3.15
C GLU A 103 5.66 -10.87 1.99
N PRO A 104 4.82 -11.06 0.94
CA PRO A 104 5.17 -11.93 -0.19
C PRO A 104 6.16 -11.32 -1.20
N ILE A 105 6.68 -10.12 -0.97
CA ILE A 105 7.42 -9.36 -2.00
C ILE A 105 8.67 -10.10 -2.54
N PHE A 106 9.33 -10.94 -1.75
CA PHE A 106 10.46 -11.72 -2.25
C PHE A 106 10.06 -12.75 -3.31
N SER A 107 8.85 -13.28 -3.26
CA SER A 107 8.31 -14.22 -4.25
C SER A 107 7.47 -13.53 -5.34
N LEU A 108 6.97 -12.32 -5.08
CA LEU A 108 6.11 -11.53 -5.97
C LEU A 108 6.69 -10.14 -6.25
N SER A 109 8.01 -10.07 -6.45
CA SER A 109 8.73 -8.79 -6.55
C SER A 109 8.39 -7.96 -7.79
N ASN A 110 7.71 -8.53 -8.79
CA ASN A 110 7.15 -7.79 -9.92
C ASN A 110 5.92 -6.95 -9.54
N CYS A 111 5.29 -7.18 -8.38
CA CYS A 111 4.18 -6.40 -7.81
C CYS A 111 2.96 -6.26 -8.73
N GLU A 112 2.67 -7.26 -9.59
CA GLU A 112 1.67 -7.20 -10.66
C GLU A 112 0.29 -6.76 -10.18
N SER A 113 -0.22 -7.33 -9.05
CA SER A 113 -1.56 -7.03 -8.54
C SER A 113 -1.77 -5.56 -8.15
N HIS A 114 -0.71 -4.85 -7.74
CA HIS A 114 -0.76 -3.42 -7.43
C HIS A 114 -0.51 -2.55 -8.66
N LEU A 115 0.47 -2.90 -9.49
CA LEU A 115 0.74 -2.18 -10.74
C LEU A 115 -0.46 -2.16 -11.67
N ARG A 116 -1.22 -3.26 -11.75
CA ARG A 116 -2.47 -3.31 -12.54
C ARG A 116 -3.59 -2.43 -11.98
N GLN A 117 -3.47 -1.94 -10.75
CA GLN A 117 -4.39 -0.95 -10.17
C GLN A 117 -3.90 0.50 -10.36
N GLY A 118 -2.75 0.70 -11.03
CA GLY A 118 -2.13 2.03 -11.20
C GLY A 118 -1.24 2.44 -10.02
N VAL A 119 -0.97 1.56 -9.06
CA VAL A 119 -0.13 1.84 -7.90
C VAL A 119 1.34 1.77 -8.30
N THR A 120 2.07 2.87 -8.11
CA THR A 120 3.51 2.98 -8.43
C THR A 120 4.39 3.02 -7.19
N THR A 121 3.80 3.34 -6.03
CA THR A 121 4.50 3.43 -4.75
C THR A 121 3.65 2.83 -3.62
N SER A 122 4.28 2.03 -2.75
CA SER A 122 3.59 1.42 -1.61
C SER A 122 4.41 1.52 -0.33
N LEU A 123 3.71 1.66 0.81
CA LEU A 123 4.28 1.62 2.16
C LEU A 123 3.91 0.30 2.84
N GLY A 124 4.91 -0.52 3.12
CA GLY A 124 4.78 -1.80 3.82
C GLY A 124 5.05 -1.70 5.31
N GLY A 125 4.93 -2.83 6.00
CA GLY A 125 5.12 -2.90 7.45
C GLY A 125 3.94 -2.32 8.26
N PRO A 126 2.67 -2.44 7.78
CA PRO A 126 1.51 -1.94 8.53
C PRO A 126 1.19 -2.82 9.75
N ASP A 127 0.20 -2.41 10.54
CA ASP A 127 -0.43 -3.19 11.61
C ASP A 127 0.54 -3.74 12.65
N GLY A 128 1.64 -3.03 12.88
CA GLY A 128 2.65 -3.41 13.85
C GLY A 128 3.59 -4.53 13.40
N ASN A 129 3.51 -4.98 12.15
CA ASN A 129 4.33 -6.07 11.65
C ASN A 129 5.37 -5.58 10.65
N SER A 130 6.64 -5.87 10.90
CA SER A 130 7.73 -5.59 9.98
C SER A 130 8.84 -6.63 10.09
N PRO A 131 9.66 -6.80 9.04
CA PRO A 131 10.84 -7.63 9.12
C PRO A 131 11.89 -7.03 10.08
N LEU A 132 12.64 -7.90 10.75
CA LEU A 132 13.80 -7.57 11.59
C LEU A 132 14.90 -8.61 11.37
N PRO A 133 16.17 -8.24 11.14
CA PRO A 133 16.75 -6.89 11.14
C PRO A 133 16.27 -6.04 9.97
N PHE A 134 15.92 -4.77 10.22
CA PHE A 134 15.22 -3.92 9.28
C PHE A 134 16.09 -3.56 8.06
N GLY A 135 17.30 -3.01 8.28
CA GLY A 135 18.18 -2.58 7.18
C GLY A 135 18.62 -3.73 6.29
N ALA A 136 18.97 -4.89 6.84
CA ALA A 136 19.35 -6.06 6.06
C ALA A 136 18.23 -6.55 5.13
N TYR A 137 16.98 -6.44 5.57
CA TYR A 137 15.82 -6.73 4.74
C TYR A 137 15.71 -5.75 3.57
N LEU A 138 15.82 -4.44 3.82
CA LEU A 138 15.77 -3.42 2.76
C LEU A 138 16.89 -3.61 1.72
N ASP A 139 18.10 -3.91 2.18
CA ASP A 139 19.25 -4.13 1.30
C ASP A 139 19.07 -5.40 0.44
N SER A 140 18.49 -6.45 1.01
CA SER A 140 18.16 -7.68 0.27
C SER A 140 17.10 -7.41 -0.81
N LEU A 141 16.09 -6.60 -0.47
CA LEU A 141 15.03 -6.23 -1.38
C LEU A 141 15.54 -5.32 -2.51
N GLN A 142 16.42 -4.37 -2.19
CA GLN A 142 17.08 -3.51 -3.20
C GLN A 142 17.91 -4.33 -4.21
N LYS A 143 18.62 -5.36 -3.73
CA LYS A 143 19.37 -6.27 -4.60
C LYS A 143 18.48 -7.13 -5.50
N LEU A 144 17.32 -7.56 -4.99
CA LEU A 144 16.35 -8.36 -5.76
C LEU A 144 15.72 -7.54 -6.90
N GLY A 145 15.51 -6.24 -6.67
CA GLY A 145 14.73 -5.35 -7.51
C GLY A 145 13.22 -5.59 -7.36
N VAL A 146 12.45 -4.54 -7.52
CA VAL A 146 10.99 -4.52 -7.33
C VAL A 146 10.27 -3.82 -8.48
N GLY A 147 9.02 -4.22 -8.76
CA GLY A 147 8.24 -3.66 -9.86
C GLY A 147 7.74 -2.24 -9.60
N MET A 148 7.40 -1.91 -8.36
CA MET A 148 6.98 -0.58 -7.91
C MET A 148 7.91 -0.06 -6.81
N ASN A 149 7.85 1.24 -6.51
CA ASN A 149 8.58 1.82 -5.38
C ASN A 149 7.99 1.32 -4.06
N VAL A 150 8.85 0.99 -3.09
CA VAL A 150 8.41 0.49 -1.79
C VAL A 150 9.18 1.16 -0.66
N GLY A 151 8.44 1.63 0.35
CA GLY A 151 8.97 2.07 1.64
C GLY A 151 8.44 1.16 2.75
N PHE A 152 8.98 1.29 3.96
CA PHE A 152 8.53 0.46 5.08
C PHE A 152 8.45 1.24 6.39
N LEU A 153 7.50 0.83 7.23
CA LEU A 153 7.39 1.19 8.62
C LEU A 153 8.07 0.11 9.48
N VAL A 154 8.60 0.49 10.64
CA VAL A 154 8.98 -0.50 11.66
C VAL A 154 7.76 -0.87 12.48
N GLY A 155 7.51 -2.18 12.67
CA GLY A 155 6.32 -2.68 13.35
C GLY A 155 6.54 -2.84 14.86
N HIS A 156 5.73 -2.16 15.68
CA HIS A 156 5.75 -2.28 17.14
C HIS A 156 5.56 -3.72 17.62
N ASN A 157 4.59 -4.45 17.04
CA ASN A 157 4.30 -5.83 17.43
C ASN A 157 5.51 -6.75 17.17
N SER A 158 6.22 -6.54 16.05
CA SER A 158 7.46 -7.27 15.74
C SER A 158 8.56 -6.96 16.74
N VAL A 159 8.73 -5.68 17.10
CA VAL A 159 9.73 -5.23 18.10
C VAL A 159 9.39 -5.79 19.48
N ARG A 160 8.13 -5.65 19.93
CA ARG A 160 7.66 -6.17 21.20
C ARG A 160 7.80 -7.68 21.29
N LYS A 161 7.43 -8.41 20.22
CA LYS A 161 7.60 -9.87 20.16
C LYS A 161 9.06 -10.30 20.28
N LYS A 162 9.99 -9.54 19.68
CA LYS A 162 11.43 -9.82 19.75
C LYS A 162 11.99 -9.66 21.17
N VAL A 163 11.46 -8.71 21.95
CA VAL A 163 11.95 -8.39 23.30
C VAL A 163 11.20 -9.16 24.39
N MET A 164 9.88 -9.31 24.24
CA MET A 164 8.99 -9.82 25.29
C MET A 164 8.15 -11.05 24.85
N ASN A 165 8.34 -11.58 23.66
CA ASN A 165 7.48 -12.63 23.09
C ASN A 165 5.98 -12.27 23.14
N LEU A 166 5.14 -13.16 23.66
CA LEU A 166 3.69 -12.99 23.82
C LEU A 166 3.29 -12.77 25.29
N ASP A 167 4.16 -12.16 26.07
CA ASP A 167 3.90 -11.85 27.49
C ASP A 167 2.85 -10.75 27.62
N ASN A 168 1.79 -11.05 28.39
CA ASN A 168 0.75 -10.09 28.72
C ASN A 168 1.08 -9.33 30.01
N ARG A 169 2.05 -8.44 29.94
CA ARG A 169 2.48 -7.53 31.02
C ARG A 169 3.13 -6.26 30.45
N PRO A 170 3.21 -5.18 31.20
CA PRO A 170 4.03 -4.03 30.82
C PRO A 170 5.53 -4.42 30.70
N PRO A 171 6.30 -3.73 29.84
CA PRO A 171 7.75 -3.90 29.78
C PRO A 171 8.40 -3.38 31.06
N THR A 172 9.51 -4.01 31.43
CA THR A 172 10.47 -3.39 32.35
C THR A 172 11.17 -2.20 31.71
N SER A 173 11.81 -1.34 32.48
CA SER A 173 12.60 -0.22 31.93
C SER A 173 13.68 -0.69 30.95
N GLN A 174 14.31 -1.84 31.21
CA GLN A 174 15.33 -2.42 30.33
C GLN A 174 14.71 -2.88 29.00
N GLU A 175 13.58 -3.60 29.04
CA GLU A 175 12.86 -4.05 27.84
C GLU A 175 12.36 -2.87 27.00
N LEU A 176 11.79 -1.84 27.62
CA LEU A 176 11.37 -0.62 26.94
C LEU A 176 12.55 0.06 26.23
N ASN A 177 13.71 0.18 26.90
CA ASN A 177 14.91 0.76 26.30
C ASN A 177 15.44 -0.10 25.14
N GLN A 178 15.36 -1.43 25.22
CA GLN A 178 15.70 -2.31 24.10
C GLN A 178 14.76 -2.08 22.89
N MET A 179 13.44 -1.96 23.11
CA MET A 179 12.49 -1.65 22.05
C MET A 179 12.79 -0.30 21.41
N LYS A 180 13.05 0.75 22.22
CA LYS A 180 13.44 2.09 21.74
C LYS A 180 14.71 2.04 20.89
N THR A 181 15.70 1.26 21.28
CA THR A 181 16.95 1.09 20.51
C THR A 181 16.70 0.44 19.16
N ILE A 182 15.88 -0.63 19.10
CA ILE A 182 15.55 -1.31 17.84
C ILE A 182 14.80 -0.35 16.90
N VAL A 183 13.84 0.42 17.41
CA VAL A 183 13.08 1.38 16.62
C VAL A 183 13.96 2.52 16.12
N SER A 184 14.80 3.10 16.99
CA SER A 184 15.74 4.16 16.58
C SER A 184 16.71 3.67 15.50
N GLN A 185 17.20 2.43 15.60
CA GLN A 185 18.03 1.81 14.57
C GLN A 185 17.28 1.67 13.25
N ALA A 186 16.04 1.16 13.27
CA ALA A 186 15.24 1.02 12.05
C ALA A 186 14.97 2.37 11.36
N MET A 187 14.75 3.44 12.15
CA MET A 187 14.62 4.80 11.61
C MET A 187 15.91 5.25 10.93
N ASN A 188 17.08 5.03 11.53
CA ASN A 188 18.39 5.32 10.92
C ASN A 188 18.65 4.49 9.66
N GLU A 189 18.08 3.30 9.55
CA GLU A 189 18.17 2.41 8.40
C GLU A 189 17.19 2.78 7.28
N GLY A 190 16.28 3.75 7.51
CA GLY A 190 15.41 4.35 6.51
C GLY A 190 13.92 4.05 6.66
N ALA A 191 13.45 3.62 7.83
CA ALA A 191 12.02 3.48 8.10
C ALA A 191 11.31 4.85 8.00
N PHE A 192 10.08 4.85 7.47
CA PHE A 192 9.23 6.05 7.37
C PHE A 192 8.60 6.45 8.70
N GLY A 193 8.55 5.52 9.64
CA GLY A 193 7.92 5.70 10.93
C GLY A 193 7.66 4.36 11.59
N ILE A 194 6.72 4.35 12.53
CA ILE A 194 6.31 3.16 13.27
C ILE A 194 4.84 2.83 13.03
N SER A 195 4.52 1.53 12.92
CA SER A 195 3.15 1.04 12.89
C SER A 195 2.79 0.28 14.16
N THR A 196 1.53 0.34 14.57
CA THR A 196 0.97 -0.53 15.60
C THR A 196 -0.25 -1.30 15.09
N GLY A 197 -0.43 -2.50 15.60
CA GLY A 197 -1.66 -3.28 15.47
C GLY A 197 -2.20 -3.61 16.86
N LEU A 198 -2.93 -2.68 17.46
CA LEU A 198 -3.34 -2.77 18.86
C LEU A 198 -4.48 -3.78 19.10
N LYS A 199 -5.12 -4.25 18.03
CA LYS A 199 -6.05 -5.40 18.06
C LYS A 199 -5.31 -6.74 18.10
N TYR A 200 -4.08 -6.79 17.56
CA TYR A 200 -3.33 -8.02 17.36
C TYR A 200 -2.29 -8.28 18.45
N LEU A 201 -1.94 -9.57 18.67
CA LEU A 201 -0.87 -9.95 19.59
C LEU A 201 0.51 -9.65 18.99
N PRO A 202 1.48 -9.19 19.81
CA PRO A 202 1.37 -8.80 21.21
C PRO A 202 0.99 -7.33 21.43
N GLY A 203 0.67 -6.56 20.38
CA GLY A 203 0.32 -5.13 20.50
C GLY A 203 -0.88 -4.88 21.42
N SER A 204 -1.88 -5.80 21.43
CA SER A 204 -3.05 -5.69 22.31
C SER A 204 -2.72 -5.73 23.81
N PHE A 205 -1.54 -6.17 24.20
CA PHE A 205 -1.08 -6.18 25.57
C PHE A 205 -0.37 -4.88 25.99
N SER A 206 -0.01 -4.03 25.02
CA SER A 206 0.65 -2.77 25.30
C SER A 206 -0.33 -1.73 25.86
N LYS A 207 0.19 -0.91 26.77
CA LYS A 207 -0.49 0.29 27.27
C LYS A 207 -0.07 1.50 26.46
N VAL A 208 -0.89 2.54 26.48
CA VAL A 208 -0.64 3.79 25.75
C VAL A 208 0.72 4.41 26.05
N ASP A 209 1.19 4.36 27.32
CA ASP A 209 2.49 4.92 27.71
C ASP A 209 3.68 4.24 27.02
N GLU A 210 3.60 2.90 26.80
CA GLU A 210 4.60 2.17 26.04
C GLU A 210 4.70 2.72 24.60
N ILE A 211 3.55 2.91 23.94
CA ILE A 211 3.52 3.42 22.58
C ILE A 211 4.02 4.87 22.50
N ILE A 212 3.63 5.72 23.46
CA ILE A 212 4.11 7.11 23.53
C ILE A 212 5.63 7.16 23.63
N GLU A 213 6.22 6.38 24.56
CA GLU A 213 7.67 6.40 24.76
C GLU A 213 8.46 5.91 23.54
N ILE A 214 7.96 4.91 22.82
CA ILE A 214 8.58 4.42 21.60
C ILE A 214 8.38 5.43 20.45
N SER A 215 7.19 6.02 20.33
CA SER A 215 6.87 7.00 19.29
C SER A 215 7.70 8.29 19.41
N LYS A 216 8.13 8.67 20.63
CA LYS A 216 9.07 9.78 20.82
C LYS A 216 10.41 9.56 20.10
N GLU A 217 10.91 8.32 20.02
CA GLU A 217 12.15 8.03 19.28
C GLU A 217 11.96 8.20 17.77
N VAL A 218 10.76 7.90 17.26
CA VAL A 218 10.38 8.09 15.86
C VAL A 218 10.22 9.57 15.53
N SER A 219 9.52 10.31 16.40
CA SER A 219 9.30 11.76 16.27
C SER A 219 10.60 12.56 16.18
N LYS A 220 11.62 12.22 17.00
CA LYS A 220 12.96 12.85 16.95
C LYS A 220 13.61 12.77 15.57
N GLN A 221 13.24 11.80 14.76
CA GLN A 221 13.78 11.57 13.43
C GLN A 221 12.80 11.95 12.31
N GLY A 222 11.74 12.71 12.65
CA GLY A 222 10.74 13.19 11.69
C GLY A 222 9.88 12.08 11.05
N GLY A 223 9.74 10.93 11.72
CA GLY A 223 8.89 9.84 11.26
C GLY A 223 7.42 10.02 11.63
N ILE A 224 6.57 9.14 11.15
CA ILE A 224 5.12 9.10 11.38
C ILE A 224 4.74 7.92 12.29
N TYR A 225 3.55 7.99 12.90
CA TYR A 225 2.89 6.89 13.58
C TYR A 225 1.66 6.45 12.80
N THR A 226 1.52 5.15 12.52
CA THR A 226 0.33 4.59 11.89
C THR A 226 -0.32 3.57 12.83
N SER A 227 -1.64 3.53 12.90
CA SER A 227 -2.34 2.69 13.86
C SER A 227 -3.52 1.94 13.26
N HIS A 228 -3.40 0.59 13.25
CA HIS A 228 -4.59 -0.25 13.39
C HIS A 228 -5.09 -0.08 14.81
N LEU A 229 -6.24 0.54 14.98
CA LEU A 229 -6.79 0.91 16.28
C LEU A 229 -6.99 -0.31 17.20
N ARG A 230 -6.99 -0.07 18.50
CA ARG A 230 -7.21 -1.14 19.49
C ARG A 230 -8.58 -1.79 19.35
N ASP A 231 -9.57 -0.99 19.02
CA ASP A 231 -10.92 -1.44 18.69
C ASP A 231 -11.53 -0.53 17.62
N GLU A 232 -12.14 -1.12 16.62
CA GLU A 232 -12.81 -0.42 15.52
C GLU A 232 -14.34 -0.54 15.61
N GLY A 233 -14.84 -1.21 16.66
CA GLY A 233 -16.23 -1.44 16.98
C GLY A 233 -16.69 -0.64 18.20
N LEU A 234 -17.13 -1.32 19.25
CA LEU A 234 -17.78 -0.70 20.42
C LEU A 234 -16.94 0.39 21.09
N GLU A 235 -15.59 0.24 21.10
CA GLU A 235 -14.67 1.17 21.73
C GLU A 235 -13.90 2.03 20.70
N VAL A 236 -14.43 2.19 19.48
CA VAL A 236 -13.74 2.93 18.40
C VAL A 236 -13.41 4.37 18.79
N LEU A 237 -14.32 5.05 19.51
CA LEU A 237 -14.11 6.44 19.94
C LEU A 237 -12.96 6.54 20.98
N ALA A 238 -12.90 5.62 21.94
CA ALA A 238 -11.82 5.56 22.91
C ALA A 238 -10.48 5.21 22.24
N SER A 239 -10.51 4.37 21.21
CA SER A 239 -9.31 4.00 20.44
C SER A 239 -8.77 5.17 19.59
N ILE A 240 -9.64 6.03 19.08
CA ILE A 240 -9.25 7.28 18.43
C ILE A 240 -8.64 8.25 19.44
N ASP A 241 -9.24 8.40 20.63
CA ASP A 241 -8.69 9.22 21.70
C ASP A 241 -7.32 8.72 22.17
N GLU A 242 -7.08 7.40 22.18
CA GLU A 242 -5.77 6.81 22.44
C GLU A 242 -4.73 7.28 21.39
N ALA A 243 -5.08 7.21 20.10
CA ALA A 243 -4.19 7.62 19.01
C ALA A 243 -3.92 9.15 19.03
N ILE A 244 -4.93 9.97 19.33
CA ILE A 244 -4.80 11.43 19.54
C ILE A 244 -3.84 11.70 20.71
N THR A 245 -3.99 10.99 21.83
CA THR A 245 -3.11 11.11 22.99
C THR A 245 -1.66 10.77 22.64
N ILE A 246 -1.44 9.75 21.80
CA ILE A 246 -0.09 9.40 21.32
C ILE A 246 0.47 10.53 20.46
N SER A 247 -0.33 11.07 19.52
CA SER A 247 0.09 12.22 18.70
C SER A 247 0.53 13.40 19.54
N GLU A 248 -0.29 13.81 20.51
CA GLU A 248 -0.03 14.95 21.37
C GLU A 248 1.22 14.73 22.25
N LYS A 249 1.30 13.61 22.98
CA LYS A 249 2.38 13.36 23.95
C LYS A 249 3.71 12.97 23.32
N ALA A 250 3.70 12.37 22.13
CA ALA A 250 4.92 12.05 21.39
C ALA A 250 5.30 13.13 20.38
N ASN A 251 4.44 14.12 20.16
CA ASN A 251 4.59 15.16 19.12
C ASN A 251 4.88 14.54 17.74
N ILE A 252 4.00 13.66 17.26
CA ILE A 252 4.18 12.86 16.06
C ILE A 252 2.94 12.92 15.17
N PRO A 253 3.08 13.09 13.83
CA PRO A 253 1.97 12.93 12.90
C PRO A 253 1.39 11.52 12.97
N VAL A 254 0.06 11.40 12.89
CA VAL A 254 -0.66 10.12 12.99
C VAL A 254 -1.49 9.86 11.75
N ILE A 255 -1.44 8.61 11.26
CA ILE A 255 -2.39 8.07 10.29
C ILE A 255 -3.20 6.97 10.99
N LEU A 256 -4.52 7.19 11.14
CA LEU A 256 -5.45 6.14 11.52
C LEU A 256 -5.69 5.27 10.30
N THR A 257 -5.08 4.07 10.28
CA THR A 257 -5.06 3.23 9.08
C THR A 257 -6.38 2.51 8.87
N HIS A 258 -6.73 2.30 7.59
CA HIS A 258 -7.95 1.63 7.14
C HIS A 258 -9.17 1.99 8.01
N HIS A 259 -9.32 3.29 8.30
CA HIS A 259 -10.33 3.79 9.23
C HIS A 259 -11.73 3.30 8.85
N LYS A 260 -12.39 2.69 9.80
CA LYS A 260 -13.71 2.10 9.64
C LYS A 260 -14.48 2.07 10.97
N VAL A 261 -15.76 1.80 10.86
CA VAL A 261 -16.64 1.48 11.99
C VAL A 261 -17.20 0.09 11.74
N ILE A 262 -16.94 -0.85 12.64
CA ILE A 262 -17.38 -2.23 12.50
C ILE A 262 -18.43 -2.60 13.54
N GLY A 263 -19.26 -3.59 13.17
CA GLY A 263 -20.32 -4.11 14.03
C GLY A 263 -21.61 -3.31 13.95
N LYS A 264 -22.74 -4.02 13.82
CA LYS A 264 -24.07 -3.44 13.69
C LYS A 264 -24.41 -2.36 14.74
N PRO A 265 -24.05 -2.54 16.04
CA PRO A 265 -24.34 -1.53 17.06
C PRO A 265 -23.67 -0.17 16.82
N MET A 266 -22.63 -0.15 16.02
CA MET A 266 -21.81 1.05 15.79
C MET A 266 -22.04 1.70 14.42
N TRP A 267 -22.81 1.10 13.53
CA TRP A 267 -23.09 1.68 12.21
C TRP A 267 -23.66 3.10 12.31
N GLY A 268 -23.20 4.01 11.45
CA GLY A 268 -23.52 5.45 11.49
C GLY A 268 -22.62 6.27 12.43
N LYS A 269 -21.69 5.64 13.16
CA LYS A 269 -20.80 6.35 14.09
C LYS A 269 -19.59 7.02 13.41
N SER A 270 -19.41 6.84 12.11
CA SER A 270 -18.37 7.56 11.36
C SER A 270 -18.48 9.08 11.51
N VAL A 271 -19.66 9.63 11.66
CA VAL A 271 -19.87 11.07 11.96
C VAL A 271 -19.14 11.48 13.25
N GLN A 272 -19.23 10.65 14.29
CA GLN A 272 -18.59 10.93 15.59
C GLN A 272 -17.09 10.69 15.56
N THR A 273 -16.62 9.68 14.80
CA THR A 273 -15.18 9.42 14.65
C THR A 273 -14.48 10.55 13.91
N LEU A 274 -15.07 11.03 12.82
CA LEU A 274 -14.54 12.15 12.04
C LEU A 274 -14.54 13.46 12.84
N ALA A 275 -15.61 13.75 13.59
CA ALA A 275 -15.65 14.93 14.45
C ALA A 275 -14.53 14.94 15.51
N ARG A 276 -14.12 13.77 16.05
CA ARG A 276 -12.96 13.69 16.97
C ARG A 276 -11.64 14.01 16.28
N ILE A 277 -11.49 13.53 15.05
CA ILE A 277 -10.31 13.80 14.23
C ILE A 277 -10.23 15.29 13.91
N ASP A 278 -11.33 15.90 13.48
CA ASP A 278 -11.39 17.33 13.17
C ASP A 278 -11.07 18.19 14.41
N ASN A 279 -11.66 17.90 15.54
CA ASN A 279 -11.36 18.58 16.81
C ASN A 279 -9.87 18.49 17.22
N ALA A 280 -9.21 17.35 16.93
CA ALA A 280 -7.78 17.20 17.19
C ALA A 280 -6.94 18.03 16.21
N ARG A 281 -7.34 18.06 14.94
CA ARG A 281 -6.70 18.88 13.91
C ARG A 281 -6.85 20.38 14.17
N GLU A 282 -8.00 20.84 14.61
CA GLU A 282 -8.25 22.23 15.03
C GLU A 282 -7.32 22.67 16.17
N LYS A 283 -6.87 21.73 17.01
CA LYS A 283 -5.84 21.97 18.05
C LYS A 283 -4.42 21.92 17.52
N GLY A 284 -4.22 21.75 16.21
CA GLY A 284 -2.91 21.75 15.56
C GLY A 284 -2.22 20.37 15.46
N LEU A 285 -2.91 19.27 15.79
CA LEU A 285 -2.35 17.93 15.63
C LEU A 285 -2.49 17.46 14.16
N ASP A 286 -1.45 16.88 13.59
CA ASP A 286 -1.52 16.27 12.25
C ASP A 286 -2.04 14.83 12.36
N ILE A 287 -3.38 14.72 12.30
CA ILE A 287 -4.11 13.46 12.28
C ILE A 287 -4.72 13.29 10.89
N ARG A 288 -4.36 12.20 10.22
CA ARG A 288 -4.91 11.80 8.92
C ARG A 288 -5.51 10.40 9.00
N ILE A 289 -6.22 10.01 7.97
CA ILE A 289 -6.86 8.70 7.86
C ILE A 289 -6.59 8.11 6.49
N ASP A 290 -6.48 6.78 6.40
CA ASP A 290 -6.59 6.07 5.14
C ASP A 290 -7.76 5.09 5.18
N GLN A 291 -8.24 4.68 4.00
CA GLN A 291 -9.42 3.84 3.86
C GLN A 291 -9.38 3.03 2.58
N TYR A 292 -9.90 1.78 2.63
CA TYR A 292 -10.25 1.01 1.43
C TYR A 292 -11.75 1.12 1.11
N PRO A 293 -12.14 1.08 -0.18
CA PRO A 293 -13.51 1.34 -0.62
C PRO A 293 -14.39 0.08 -0.61
N TYR A 294 -14.44 -0.64 0.52
CA TYR A 294 -15.21 -1.87 0.69
C TYR A 294 -15.86 -1.93 2.06
N ASN A 295 -16.98 -2.63 2.18
CA ASN A 295 -17.77 -2.78 3.40
C ASN A 295 -17.51 -4.10 4.15
N ALA A 296 -16.44 -4.81 3.82
CA ALA A 296 -15.93 -5.95 4.55
C ALA A 296 -14.44 -5.80 4.85
N SER A 297 -13.99 -6.36 5.97
CA SER A 297 -12.58 -6.42 6.35
C SER A 297 -11.99 -7.81 6.08
N HIS A 298 -10.66 -7.93 6.08
CA HIS A 298 -9.96 -9.20 5.94
C HIS A 298 -8.89 -9.32 7.02
N THR A 299 -8.99 -10.36 7.85
CA THR A 299 -8.00 -10.66 8.89
C THR A 299 -8.11 -12.12 9.36
N GLY A 300 -7.25 -12.53 10.30
CA GLY A 300 -7.29 -13.87 10.89
C GLY A 300 -8.52 -14.09 11.76
N ILE A 301 -9.10 -15.32 11.73
CA ILE A 301 -10.25 -15.74 12.56
C ILE A 301 -9.98 -15.53 14.06
N SER A 302 -8.73 -15.49 14.44
CA SER A 302 -8.27 -15.31 15.81
C SER A 302 -8.67 -13.96 16.45
N VAL A 303 -9.13 -12.97 15.66
CA VAL A 303 -9.67 -11.70 16.21
C VAL A 303 -10.98 -11.91 16.98
N LEU A 304 -11.67 -13.03 16.72
CA LEU A 304 -12.86 -13.43 17.46
C LEU A 304 -12.54 -13.96 18.86
N ILE A 305 -11.31 -14.39 19.11
CA ILE A 305 -10.88 -14.95 20.39
C ILE A 305 -10.37 -13.83 21.29
N PRO A 306 -10.84 -13.70 22.54
CA PRO A 306 -10.30 -12.73 23.48
C PRO A 306 -8.79 -12.80 23.58
N SER A 307 -8.11 -11.66 23.52
CA SER A 307 -6.63 -11.61 23.47
C SER A 307 -5.94 -12.28 24.66
N TRP A 308 -6.54 -12.16 25.87
CA TRP A 308 -6.02 -12.79 27.09
C TRP A 308 -5.96 -14.32 26.96
N ALA A 309 -6.92 -14.92 26.25
CA ALA A 309 -6.98 -16.37 26.08
C ALA A 309 -5.77 -16.92 25.31
N ARG A 310 -5.18 -16.11 24.43
CA ARG A 310 -4.03 -16.45 23.59
C ARG A 310 -2.69 -15.95 24.12
N ALA A 311 -2.67 -15.31 25.31
CA ALA A 311 -1.44 -14.90 25.97
C ALA A 311 -0.54 -16.13 26.26
N GLY A 312 0.75 -16.02 25.96
CA GLY A 312 1.72 -17.13 26.08
C GLY A 312 1.70 -18.12 24.90
N GLY A 313 0.87 -17.88 23.87
CA GLY A 313 0.86 -18.67 22.62
C GLY A 313 -0.04 -19.91 22.65
N GLN A 314 0.17 -20.78 21.64
CA GLN A 314 -0.73 -21.89 21.34
C GLN A 314 -0.84 -22.92 22.48
N GLU A 315 0.24 -23.25 23.14
CA GLU A 315 0.23 -24.23 24.23
C GLU A 315 -0.55 -23.70 25.45
N MET A 316 -0.38 -22.42 25.79
CA MET A 316 -1.15 -21.82 26.87
C MET A 316 -2.64 -21.67 26.52
N PHE A 317 -2.97 -21.47 25.24
CA PHE A 317 -4.35 -21.49 24.78
C PHE A 317 -5.01 -22.87 24.98
N LYS A 318 -4.33 -23.96 24.61
CA LYS A 318 -4.79 -25.33 24.85
C LYS A 318 -5.03 -25.58 26.35
N LEU A 319 -4.05 -25.26 27.20
CA LEU A 319 -4.17 -25.43 28.67
C LEU A 319 -5.37 -24.66 29.26
N ARG A 320 -5.70 -23.47 28.72
CA ARG A 320 -6.90 -22.73 29.14
C ARG A 320 -8.19 -23.41 28.69
N LEU A 321 -8.19 -24.05 27.53
CA LEU A 321 -9.36 -24.80 27.03
C LEU A 321 -9.61 -26.09 27.80
N ASP A 322 -8.57 -26.70 28.41
CA ASP A 322 -8.69 -27.89 29.26
C ASP A 322 -9.31 -27.56 30.63
N ASN A 323 -9.34 -26.28 31.02
CA ASN A 323 -10.04 -25.80 32.21
C ASN A 323 -11.46 -25.34 31.84
N GLU A 324 -12.47 -25.93 32.42
CA GLU A 324 -13.88 -25.69 32.09
C GLU A 324 -14.29 -24.22 32.26
N ILE A 325 -13.86 -23.56 33.35
CA ILE A 325 -14.20 -22.15 33.61
C ILE A 325 -13.58 -21.23 32.55
N PHE A 326 -12.32 -21.47 32.19
CA PHE A 326 -11.67 -20.66 31.14
C PHE A 326 -12.26 -20.95 29.76
N ARG A 327 -12.60 -22.23 29.47
CA ARG A 327 -13.24 -22.61 28.22
C ARG A 327 -14.58 -21.90 28.02
N ASP A 328 -15.43 -21.89 29.05
CA ASP A 328 -16.70 -21.19 29.01
C ASP A 328 -16.51 -19.66 28.82
N SER A 329 -15.55 -19.08 29.52
CA SER A 329 -15.21 -17.66 29.35
C SER A 329 -14.72 -17.33 27.94
N ILE A 330 -13.91 -18.22 27.32
CA ILE A 330 -13.43 -18.09 25.94
C ILE A 330 -14.60 -18.18 24.97
N LEU A 331 -15.48 -19.19 25.11
CA LEU A 331 -16.66 -19.37 24.27
C LEU A 331 -17.58 -18.14 24.32
N ASN A 332 -17.91 -17.67 25.51
CA ASN A 332 -18.77 -16.50 25.70
C ASN A 332 -18.12 -15.25 25.08
N GLY A 333 -16.79 -15.09 25.20
CA GLY A 333 -16.06 -14.01 24.56
C GLY A 333 -16.08 -14.08 23.04
N ILE A 334 -15.98 -15.27 22.45
CA ILE A 334 -16.11 -15.47 20.99
C ILE A 334 -17.53 -15.14 20.52
N VAL A 335 -18.56 -15.65 21.22
CA VAL A 335 -19.97 -15.34 20.93
C VAL A 335 -20.19 -13.83 20.96
N PHE A 336 -19.69 -13.15 22.00
CA PHE A 336 -19.78 -11.69 22.11
C PHE A 336 -19.14 -10.98 20.90
N ASN A 337 -17.94 -11.40 20.49
CA ASN A 337 -17.22 -10.80 19.36
C ASN A 337 -17.92 -11.10 18.02
N ILE A 338 -18.50 -12.28 17.82
CA ILE A 338 -19.32 -12.58 16.63
C ILE A 338 -20.50 -11.62 16.57
N LEU A 339 -21.24 -11.47 17.68
CA LEU A 339 -22.46 -10.66 17.72
C LEU A 339 -22.20 -9.17 17.52
N ASN A 340 -21.18 -8.61 18.16
CA ASN A 340 -20.99 -7.17 18.29
C ASN A 340 -19.89 -6.59 17.39
N ASP A 341 -18.90 -7.41 17.00
CA ASP A 341 -17.69 -6.93 16.34
C ASP A 341 -17.58 -7.40 14.86
N ARG A 342 -18.07 -8.62 14.53
CA ARG A 342 -17.69 -9.26 13.25
C ARG A 342 -18.84 -9.90 12.45
N GLY A 343 -20.07 -9.46 12.59
CA GLY A 343 -21.11 -9.97 11.69
C GLY A 343 -22.51 -10.06 12.24
N GLY A 344 -22.67 -10.12 13.57
CA GLY A 344 -23.98 -10.33 14.19
C GLY A 344 -24.37 -11.82 14.20
N GLU A 345 -25.66 -12.12 14.28
CA GLU A 345 -26.16 -13.51 14.39
C GLU A 345 -25.97 -14.33 13.11
N ASP A 346 -25.83 -13.66 11.96
CA ASP A 346 -25.71 -14.34 10.66
C ASP A 346 -24.27 -14.77 10.40
N LEU A 347 -24.00 -16.04 10.53
CA LEU A 347 -22.69 -16.64 10.32
C LEU A 347 -22.25 -16.65 8.83
N ASP A 348 -23.12 -16.30 7.87
CA ASP A 348 -22.73 -16.06 6.48
C ASP A 348 -21.85 -14.82 6.34
N ARG A 349 -21.85 -13.91 7.32
CA ARG A 349 -20.99 -12.73 7.34
C ARG A 349 -19.52 -13.00 7.66
N ILE A 350 -19.17 -14.23 8.03
CA ILE A 350 -17.80 -14.70 8.27
C ILE A 350 -17.43 -15.66 7.15
N GLN A 351 -16.71 -15.17 6.12
CA GLN A 351 -16.33 -15.93 4.93
C GLN A 351 -14.84 -16.30 5.01
N PHE A 352 -14.51 -17.56 4.74
CA PHE A 352 -13.14 -18.06 4.75
C PHE A 352 -12.39 -17.62 3.50
N ALA A 353 -11.21 -17.01 3.68
CA ALA A 353 -10.34 -16.56 2.59
C ALA A 353 -9.16 -17.51 2.35
N LYS A 354 -8.54 -18.02 3.43
CA LYS A 354 -7.44 -18.97 3.37
C LYS A 354 -7.51 -19.92 4.55
N VAL A 355 -7.55 -21.22 4.28
CA VAL A 355 -7.63 -22.28 5.30
C VAL A 355 -6.70 -23.43 4.91
N GLU A 356 -5.44 -23.38 5.34
CA GLU A 356 -4.40 -24.32 4.90
C GLU A 356 -4.71 -25.78 5.27
N TRP A 357 -5.35 -26.00 6.43
CA TRP A 357 -5.70 -27.33 6.95
C TRP A 357 -7.03 -27.87 6.40
N MET A 358 -7.86 -27.05 5.68
CA MET A 358 -9.14 -27.42 5.07
C MET A 358 -9.46 -26.47 3.89
N PRO A 359 -8.71 -26.56 2.76
CA PRO A 359 -8.86 -25.64 1.63
C PRO A 359 -10.25 -25.59 0.99
N GLU A 360 -11.05 -26.63 1.17
CA GLU A 360 -12.44 -26.70 0.69
C GLU A 360 -13.38 -25.68 1.36
N LEU A 361 -12.97 -25.07 2.46
CA LEU A 361 -13.69 -23.97 3.09
C LEU A 361 -13.39 -22.61 2.43
N GLU A 362 -12.35 -22.48 1.63
CA GLU A 362 -11.99 -21.20 0.99
C GLU A 362 -13.14 -20.72 0.09
N GLY A 363 -13.61 -19.50 0.29
CA GLY A 363 -14.81 -18.93 -0.35
C GLY A 363 -16.14 -19.31 0.33
N LYS A 364 -16.16 -20.23 1.28
CA LYS A 364 -17.35 -20.62 2.05
C LYS A 364 -17.45 -19.82 3.34
N THR A 365 -18.60 -19.95 4.03
CA THR A 365 -18.89 -19.19 5.25
C THR A 365 -18.84 -20.09 6.50
N LEU A 366 -18.79 -19.47 7.67
CA LEU A 366 -18.88 -20.19 8.94
C LEU A 366 -20.20 -20.96 9.07
N LYS A 367 -21.31 -20.40 8.55
CA LYS A 367 -22.60 -21.10 8.45
C LYS A 367 -22.51 -22.35 7.58
N TYR A 368 -21.86 -22.25 6.40
CA TYR A 368 -21.63 -23.42 5.56
C TYR A 368 -20.88 -24.51 6.32
N TRP A 369 -19.86 -24.13 7.12
CA TRP A 369 -19.09 -25.11 7.88
C TRP A 369 -19.93 -25.77 9.00
N CYS A 370 -20.81 -25.03 9.69
CA CYS A 370 -21.78 -25.61 10.61
C CYS A 370 -22.65 -26.67 9.91
N ASN A 371 -23.22 -26.32 8.75
CA ASN A 371 -24.07 -27.23 7.98
C ASN A 371 -23.30 -28.49 7.50
N LEU A 372 -22.05 -28.31 7.05
CA LEU A 372 -21.18 -29.42 6.66
C LEU A 372 -20.94 -30.42 7.82
N ARG A 373 -20.90 -29.91 9.06
CA ARG A 373 -20.77 -30.72 10.28
C ARG A 373 -22.10 -31.28 10.78
N GLY A 374 -23.22 -30.97 10.13
CA GLY A 374 -24.55 -31.40 10.58
C GLY A 374 -25.00 -30.76 11.89
N ILE A 375 -24.47 -29.59 12.24
CA ILE A 375 -24.82 -28.81 13.43
C ILE A 375 -25.58 -27.55 13.07
N GLU A 376 -26.50 -27.12 13.93
CA GLU A 376 -27.26 -25.90 13.73
C GLU A 376 -26.33 -24.67 13.69
N PRO A 377 -26.48 -23.74 12.74
CA PRO A 377 -25.62 -22.58 12.61
C PRO A 377 -25.96 -21.46 13.62
N THR A 378 -25.82 -21.77 14.90
CA THR A 378 -25.92 -20.80 16.00
C THR A 378 -24.58 -20.13 16.28
N THR A 379 -24.58 -18.94 16.89
CA THR A 379 -23.35 -18.26 17.32
C THR A 379 -22.50 -19.10 18.26
N LYS A 380 -23.14 -19.91 19.12
CA LYS A 380 -22.46 -20.83 20.05
C LYS A 380 -21.73 -21.94 19.27
N ASN A 381 -22.39 -22.59 18.31
CA ASN A 381 -21.77 -23.63 17.49
C ASN A 381 -20.68 -23.02 16.58
N GLY A 382 -20.89 -21.82 16.06
CA GLY A 382 -19.87 -21.06 15.36
C GLY A 382 -18.64 -20.77 16.21
N ALA A 383 -18.82 -20.43 17.49
CA ALA A 383 -17.72 -20.19 18.42
C ALA A 383 -16.88 -21.45 18.69
N GLU A 384 -17.52 -22.63 18.79
CA GLU A 384 -16.80 -23.90 18.89
C GLU A 384 -15.94 -24.16 17.66
N LEU A 385 -16.47 -23.89 16.45
CA LEU A 385 -15.71 -24.02 15.21
C LEU A 385 -14.56 -23.00 15.11
N VAL A 386 -14.71 -21.80 15.66
CA VAL A 386 -13.62 -20.82 15.76
C VAL A 386 -12.48 -21.35 16.63
N ILE A 387 -12.81 -21.99 17.76
CA ILE A 387 -11.80 -22.66 18.61
C ILE A 387 -11.11 -23.77 17.83
N GLU A 388 -11.88 -24.64 17.14
CA GLU A 388 -11.33 -25.72 16.32
C GLU A 388 -10.38 -25.17 15.25
N ALA A 389 -10.79 -24.14 14.52
CA ALA A 389 -9.95 -23.49 13.51
C ALA A 389 -8.64 -22.98 14.13
N GLN A 390 -8.70 -22.29 15.28
CA GLN A 390 -7.51 -21.77 15.95
C GLN A 390 -6.56 -22.90 16.40
N LEU A 391 -7.09 -24.02 16.87
CA LEU A 391 -6.29 -25.18 17.27
C LEU A 391 -5.59 -25.85 16.09
N LYS A 392 -6.18 -25.79 14.89
CA LYS A 392 -5.63 -26.35 13.64
C LYS A 392 -4.68 -25.42 12.88
N GLY A 393 -4.36 -24.25 13.43
CA GLY A 393 -3.45 -23.28 12.80
C GLY A 393 -4.10 -21.99 12.35
N GLY A 394 -5.40 -21.82 12.60
CA GLY A 394 -6.17 -20.62 12.25
C GLY A 394 -6.73 -20.64 10.83
N ALA A 395 -7.32 -19.53 10.45
CA ALA A 395 -7.83 -19.25 9.11
C ALA A 395 -7.80 -17.75 8.89
N ASN A 396 -7.65 -17.29 7.64
CA ASN A 396 -7.94 -15.92 7.26
C ASN A 396 -9.39 -15.82 6.79
N CYS A 397 -10.06 -14.75 7.19
CA CYS A 397 -11.48 -14.56 6.91
C CYS A 397 -11.76 -13.16 6.37
N ILE A 398 -12.82 -13.06 5.58
CA ILE A 398 -13.49 -11.82 5.19
C ILE A 398 -14.68 -11.65 6.14
N PHE A 399 -14.76 -10.48 6.79
CA PHE A 399 -15.81 -10.14 7.74
C PHE A 399 -16.69 -9.03 7.17
N HIS A 400 -17.94 -9.36 6.83
CA HIS A 400 -18.92 -8.42 6.30
C HIS A 400 -19.55 -7.62 7.46
N ALA A 401 -18.76 -6.72 8.06
CA ALA A 401 -19.08 -6.10 9.35
C ALA A 401 -19.29 -4.57 9.28
N MET A 402 -19.18 -3.96 8.11
CA MET A 402 -19.29 -2.50 7.93
C MET A 402 -20.56 -2.10 7.18
N ASP A 403 -20.97 -0.85 7.37
CA ASP A 403 -22.06 -0.20 6.63
C ASP A 403 -21.51 0.67 5.51
N GLU A 404 -22.14 0.62 4.33
CA GLU A 404 -21.69 1.39 3.16
C GLU A 404 -21.81 2.91 3.37
N ALA A 405 -22.79 3.37 4.18
CA ALA A 405 -22.94 4.79 4.49
C ALA A 405 -21.75 5.33 5.30
N ASP A 406 -21.20 4.53 6.22
CA ASP A 406 -19.98 4.89 6.95
C ASP A 406 -18.76 4.91 6.01
N VAL A 407 -18.65 3.95 5.08
CA VAL A 407 -17.59 3.94 4.05
C VAL A 407 -17.62 5.23 3.23
N VAL A 408 -18.80 5.61 2.74
CA VAL A 408 -18.99 6.84 1.96
C VAL A 408 -18.69 8.09 2.77
N ASN A 409 -19.15 8.15 4.02
CA ASN A 409 -18.93 9.29 4.89
C ASN A 409 -17.44 9.53 5.17
N ILE A 410 -16.69 8.47 5.47
CA ILE A 410 -15.25 8.54 5.69
C ILE A 410 -14.53 8.92 4.40
N MET A 411 -14.93 8.37 3.26
CA MET A 411 -14.31 8.65 1.95
C MET A 411 -14.40 10.13 1.55
N LYS A 412 -15.51 10.80 1.89
CA LYS A 412 -15.72 12.22 1.63
C LYS A 412 -14.83 13.14 2.45
N HIS A 413 -14.36 12.68 3.61
CA HIS A 413 -13.59 13.54 4.51
C HIS A 413 -12.28 14.01 3.84
N PRO A 414 -11.91 15.31 3.92
CA PRO A 414 -10.77 15.87 3.19
C PRO A 414 -9.43 15.19 3.49
N GLN A 415 -9.25 14.71 4.70
CA GLN A 415 -8.01 14.06 5.14
C GLN A 415 -7.98 12.54 4.93
N THR A 416 -8.98 11.98 4.25
CA THR A 416 -9.01 10.56 3.92
C THR A 416 -8.18 10.30 2.67
N MET A 417 -7.13 9.52 2.81
CA MET A 417 -6.36 8.93 1.72
C MET A 417 -6.98 7.60 1.30
N ILE A 418 -6.76 7.18 0.07
CA ILE A 418 -7.14 5.84 -0.39
C ILE A 418 -5.95 4.91 -0.19
N ALA A 419 -6.19 3.80 0.50
CA ALA A 419 -5.23 2.73 0.66
C ALA A 419 -5.91 1.37 0.46
N SER A 420 -5.16 0.35 0.08
CA SER A 420 -5.79 -0.94 -0.25
C SER A 420 -6.02 -1.82 0.97
N ASP A 421 -5.20 -1.73 1.99
CA ASP A 421 -5.06 -2.76 3.01
C ASP A 421 -4.95 -4.15 2.34
N GLY A 422 -4.35 -4.11 1.14
CA GLY A 422 -4.19 -5.25 0.27
C GLY A 422 -2.90 -6.01 0.54
N ARG A 423 -2.79 -7.19 -0.07
CA ARG A 423 -1.58 -7.99 -0.06
C ARG A 423 -1.12 -8.23 -1.50
N LEU A 424 0.18 -8.34 -1.72
CA LEU A 424 0.66 -8.85 -3.00
C LEU A 424 0.08 -10.23 -3.26
N ALA A 425 -0.64 -10.38 -4.36
CA ALA A 425 -1.42 -11.58 -4.66
C ALA A 425 -0.81 -12.39 -5.80
N ARG A 426 -0.78 -13.72 -5.61
CA ARG A 426 -0.62 -14.67 -6.72
C ARG A 426 -2.01 -14.98 -7.27
N TYR A 427 -2.20 -14.75 -8.55
CA TYR A 427 -3.49 -15.03 -9.19
C TYR A 427 -3.88 -16.51 -9.03
N GLY A 428 -5.12 -16.75 -8.60
CA GLY A 428 -5.69 -18.08 -8.41
C GLY A 428 -5.33 -18.76 -7.08
N GLU A 429 -4.62 -18.10 -6.14
CA GLU A 429 -4.28 -18.67 -4.84
C GLU A 429 -5.26 -18.23 -3.74
N GLY A 430 -5.94 -19.20 -3.11
CA GLY A 430 -6.91 -18.96 -2.04
C GLY A 430 -8.19 -18.28 -2.54
N HIS A 431 -8.92 -17.64 -1.62
CA HIS A 431 -10.09 -16.82 -1.92
C HIS A 431 -9.92 -15.42 -1.29
N PRO A 432 -9.02 -14.57 -1.86
CA PRO A 432 -8.65 -13.30 -1.24
C PRO A 432 -9.80 -12.30 -1.22
N HIS A 433 -9.65 -11.27 -0.39
CA HIS A 433 -10.53 -10.11 -0.46
C HIS A 433 -10.31 -9.36 -1.79
N PRO A 434 -11.36 -8.91 -2.51
CA PRO A 434 -11.23 -8.24 -3.82
C PRO A 434 -10.40 -6.94 -3.77
N ARG A 435 -10.18 -6.34 -2.59
CA ARG A 435 -9.31 -5.16 -2.42
C ARG A 435 -7.85 -5.40 -2.83
N TRP A 436 -7.40 -6.67 -2.92
CA TRP A 436 -6.05 -6.99 -3.38
C TRP A 436 -5.85 -6.73 -4.87
N TYR A 437 -6.97 -6.61 -5.63
CA TYR A 437 -6.96 -6.44 -7.09
C TYR A 437 -7.62 -5.15 -7.56
N GLY A 438 -8.50 -4.52 -6.79
CA GLY A 438 -9.43 -3.52 -7.34
C GLY A 438 -9.62 -2.23 -6.55
N THR A 439 -8.87 -1.95 -5.48
CA THR A 439 -9.11 -0.79 -4.59
C THR A 439 -9.16 0.54 -5.35
N PHE A 440 -8.12 0.90 -6.07
CA PHE A 440 -8.01 2.21 -6.73
C PHE A 440 -8.99 2.32 -7.92
N PRO A 441 -9.09 1.32 -8.81
CA PRO A 441 -10.09 1.32 -9.87
C PRO A 441 -11.54 1.36 -9.35
N ARG A 442 -11.82 0.72 -8.20
CA ARG A 442 -13.15 0.79 -7.56
C ARG A 442 -13.54 2.20 -7.17
N VAL A 443 -12.62 2.98 -6.60
CA VAL A 443 -12.91 4.39 -6.28
C VAL A 443 -13.24 5.16 -7.55
N LEU A 444 -12.43 5.02 -8.60
CA LEU A 444 -12.61 5.75 -9.85
C LEU A 444 -13.89 5.31 -10.62
N GLY A 445 -14.17 4.01 -10.66
CA GLY A 445 -15.35 3.49 -11.30
C GLY A 445 -16.62 3.71 -10.49
N ARG A 446 -16.69 3.16 -9.26
CA ARG A 446 -17.94 3.16 -8.49
C ARG A 446 -18.21 4.48 -7.77
N TYR A 447 -17.22 5.04 -7.08
CA TYR A 447 -17.46 6.22 -6.22
C TYR A 447 -17.34 7.54 -6.97
N VAL A 448 -16.58 7.59 -8.08
CA VAL A 448 -16.50 8.78 -8.95
C VAL A 448 -17.55 8.70 -10.06
N ARG A 449 -17.42 7.75 -11.00
CA ARG A 449 -18.24 7.71 -12.20
C ARG A 449 -19.69 7.34 -11.92
N GLU A 450 -19.94 6.22 -11.22
CA GLU A 450 -21.29 5.67 -11.03
C GLU A 450 -22.05 6.42 -9.93
N ASN A 451 -21.50 6.51 -8.74
CA ASN A 451 -22.20 7.04 -7.55
C ASN A 451 -21.99 8.54 -7.34
N LYS A 452 -21.02 9.18 -8.03
CA LYS A 452 -20.72 10.62 -7.95
C LYS A 452 -20.47 11.10 -6.50
N ILE A 453 -19.80 10.27 -5.69
CA ILE A 453 -19.44 10.55 -4.29
C ILE A 453 -18.27 11.52 -4.22
N LEU A 454 -17.30 11.37 -5.13
CA LEU A 454 -16.15 12.24 -5.31
C LEU A 454 -16.10 12.73 -6.76
N THR A 455 -15.49 13.87 -6.98
CA THR A 455 -15.01 14.27 -8.32
C THR A 455 -13.75 13.50 -8.67
N LEU A 456 -13.43 13.39 -9.95
CA LEU A 456 -12.22 12.68 -10.39
C LEU A 456 -10.95 13.32 -9.84
N LYS A 457 -10.85 14.66 -9.79
CA LYS A 457 -9.70 15.36 -9.22
C LYS A 457 -9.55 15.12 -7.72
N GLU A 458 -10.64 15.09 -6.94
CA GLU A 458 -10.59 14.75 -5.52
C GLU A 458 -10.10 13.32 -5.28
N ALA A 459 -10.59 12.35 -6.07
CA ALA A 459 -10.15 10.97 -5.98
C ALA A 459 -8.65 10.84 -6.29
N ILE A 460 -8.17 11.46 -7.38
CA ILE A 460 -6.75 11.45 -7.75
C ILE A 460 -5.91 12.10 -6.65
N HIS A 461 -6.31 13.26 -6.11
CA HIS A 461 -5.65 13.92 -4.99
C HIS A 461 -5.47 13.00 -3.77
N LYS A 462 -6.56 12.29 -3.39
CA LYS A 462 -6.58 11.34 -2.27
C LYS A 462 -5.73 10.07 -2.51
N MET A 463 -5.37 9.80 -3.76
CA MET A 463 -4.55 8.66 -4.18
C MET A 463 -3.10 9.02 -4.48
N THR A 464 -2.75 10.31 -4.56
CA THR A 464 -1.44 10.76 -5.08
C THR A 464 -0.78 11.78 -4.17
N PHE A 465 -1.16 13.05 -4.22
CA PHE A 465 -0.53 14.11 -3.43
C PHE A 465 -0.75 13.94 -1.93
N LEU A 466 -1.98 13.68 -1.49
CA LEU A 466 -2.30 13.59 -0.07
C LEU A 466 -1.49 12.49 0.65
N PRO A 467 -1.37 11.24 0.13
CA PRO A 467 -0.49 10.23 0.71
C PRO A 467 1.00 10.55 0.56
N ALA A 468 1.44 11.18 -0.53
CA ALA A 468 2.84 11.61 -0.68
C ALA A 468 3.23 12.62 0.41
N ASP A 469 2.39 13.63 0.63
CA ASP A 469 2.57 14.66 1.66
C ASP A 469 2.56 14.05 3.07
N ALA A 470 1.66 13.11 3.34
CA ALA A 470 1.54 12.45 4.64
C ALA A 470 2.83 11.73 5.10
N ILE A 471 3.61 11.20 4.17
CA ILE A 471 4.88 10.51 4.49
C ILE A 471 6.13 11.31 4.09
N GLY A 472 5.94 12.55 3.57
CA GLY A 472 7.01 13.48 3.25
C GLY A 472 7.77 13.16 1.97
N LEU A 473 7.14 12.54 0.96
CA LEU A 473 7.70 12.39 -0.39
C LEU A 473 7.65 13.74 -1.10
N LYS A 474 8.80 14.24 -1.57
CA LYS A 474 8.91 15.60 -2.15
C LYS A 474 8.99 15.60 -3.68
N ASP A 475 9.21 14.46 -4.29
CA ASP A 475 9.45 14.32 -5.73
C ASP A 475 8.46 13.36 -6.42
N ARG A 476 7.36 13.00 -5.75
CA ARG A 476 6.31 12.07 -6.20
C ARG A 476 4.92 12.57 -5.81
N GLY A 477 3.88 11.99 -6.38
CA GLY A 477 2.49 12.34 -6.07
C GLY A 477 1.94 13.54 -6.85
N LEU A 478 2.77 14.22 -7.65
CA LEU A 478 2.38 15.30 -8.55
C LEU A 478 2.98 15.11 -9.95
N ILE A 479 2.27 15.62 -10.97
CA ILE A 479 2.82 15.83 -12.32
C ILE A 479 3.43 17.22 -12.36
N GLN A 480 4.72 17.30 -12.08
CA GLN A 480 5.47 18.54 -12.04
C GLN A 480 6.86 18.36 -12.65
N LYS A 481 7.38 19.40 -13.31
CA LYS A 481 8.74 19.38 -13.85
C LYS A 481 9.77 19.13 -12.75
N GLY A 482 10.65 18.14 -12.98
CA GLY A 482 11.68 17.69 -12.03
C GLY A 482 11.23 16.53 -11.13
N TYR A 483 9.94 16.23 -11.04
CA TYR A 483 9.38 15.09 -10.29
C TYR A 483 9.68 13.78 -11.01
N LYS A 484 9.63 12.69 -10.25
CA LYS A 484 9.77 11.33 -10.80
C LYS A 484 8.61 11.03 -11.75
N ALA A 485 8.93 10.37 -12.84
CA ALA A 485 7.96 9.96 -13.83
C ALA A 485 7.29 8.65 -13.39
N ASP A 486 6.46 8.77 -12.35
CA ASP A 486 5.52 7.76 -11.87
C ASP A 486 4.12 8.22 -12.28
N LEU A 487 3.54 7.56 -13.29
CA LEU A 487 2.30 8.01 -13.92
C LEU A 487 1.34 6.82 -14.12
N THR A 488 0.03 7.12 -14.04
CA THR A 488 -1.05 6.19 -14.40
C THR A 488 -1.95 6.85 -15.44
N ILE A 489 -2.16 6.16 -16.58
CA ILE A 489 -2.99 6.62 -17.70
C ILE A 489 -4.15 5.65 -17.84
N PHE A 490 -5.36 6.15 -17.78
CA PHE A 490 -6.58 5.34 -17.74
C PHE A 490 -7.75 6.02 -18.45
N ASP A 491 -8.71 5.21 -18.90
CA ASP A 491 -9.98 5.67 -19.39
C ASP A 491 -10.96 5.86 -18.22
N SER A 492 -11.32 7.10 -17.93
CA SER A 492 -12.24 7.44 -16.83
C SER A 492 -13.67 6.95 -17.08
N ASN A 493 -14.03 6.64 -18.33
CA ASN A 493 -15.35 6.10 -18.70
C ASN A 493 -15.42 4.57 -18.53
N GLU A 494 -14.27 3.87 -18.52
CA GLU A 494 -14.22 2.40 -18.49
C GLU A 494 -13.61 1.84 -17.19
N ILE A 495 -12.80 2.64 -16.48
CA ILE A 495 -12.09 2.14 -15.29
C ILE A 495 -13.05 1.59 -14.24
N ILE A 496 -12.80 0.33 -13.81
CA ILE A 496 -13.63 -0.35 -12.82
C ILE A 496 -12.87 -1.53 -12.18
N ASP A 497 -13.21 -1.87 -10.93
CA ASP A 497 -12.88 -3.14 -10.30
C ASP A 497 -13.81 -4.25 -10.84
N ASN A 498 -13.26 -5.41 -11.16
CA ASN A 498 -14.03 -6.56 -11.64
C ASN A 498 -14.20 -7.64 -10.56
N GLY A 499 -13.36 -7.63 -9.52
CA GLY A 499 -13.40 -8.62 -8.45
C GLY A 499 -14.61 -8.42 -7.52
N THR A 500 -15.26 -9.55 -7.15
CA THR A 500 -16.31 -9.60 -6.13
C THR A 500 -15.90 -10.48 -4.97
N TYR A 501 -16.69 -10.52 -3.90
CA TYR A 501 -16.44 -11.44 -2.77
C TYR A 501 -16.64 -12.91 -3.15
N GLU A 502 -17.39 -13.19 -4.20
CA GLU A 502 -17.62 -14.54 -4.74
C GLU A 502 -16.56 -14.94 -5.77
N SER A 503 -16.06 -13.96 -6.54
CA SER A 503 -15.05 -14.16 -7.59
C SER A 503 -13.96 -13.09 -7.51
N PRO A 504 -13.03 -13.20 -6.54
CA PRO A 504 -12.08 -12.13 -6.24
C PRO A 504 -10.90 -12.03 -7.20
N HIS A 505 -10.52 -13.13 -7.85
CA HIS A 505 -9.36 -13.18 -8.75
C HIS A 505 -9.65 -12.55 -10.11
N GLN A 506 -9.84 -11.23 -10.13
CA GLN A 506 -10.07 -10.47 -11.35
C GLN A 506 -9.27 -9.17 -11.32
N PHE A 507 -8.45 -8.97 -12.37
CA PHE A 507 -7.79 -7.69 -12.54
C PHE A 507 -8.78 -6.62 -13.00
N PRO A 508 -8.54 -5.34 -12.67
CA PRO A 508 -9.40 -4.24 -13.09
C PRO A 508 -9.31 -3.98 -14.59
N SER A 509 -10.28 -3.24 -15.12
CA SER A 509 -10.30 -2.73 -16.49
C SER A 509 -10.04 -1.22 -16.52
N GLY A 510 -9.73 -0.67 -17.71
CA GLY A 510 -9.64 0.77 -17.97
C GLY A 510 -8.27 1.40 -17.73
N ILE A 511 -7.25 0.67 -17.22
CA ILE A 511 -5.87 1.17 -17.10
C ILE A 511 -5.11 0.81 -18.37
N SER A 512 -4.64 1.83 -19.11
CA SER A 512 -3.93 1.69 -20.38
C SER A 512 -2.42 1.64 -20.19
N TYR A 513 -1.86 2.56 -19.37
CA TYR A 513 -0.42 2.62 -19.13
C TYR A 513 -0.13 2.89 -17.66
N VAL A 514 0.95 2.27 -17.16
CA VAL A 514 1.55 2.61 -15.87
C VAL A 514 3.05 2.77 -16.08
N ILE A 515 3.60 3.87 -15.59
CA ILE A 515 5.01 4.22 -15.70
C ILE A 515 5.57 4.34 -14.28
N VAL A 516 6.67 3.65 -14.02
CA VAL A 516 7.39 3.71 -12.74
C VAL A 516 8.83 4.16 -13.02
N ASN A 517 9.26 5.26 -12.40
CA ASN A 517 10.59 5.84 -12.60
C ASN A 517 10.96 5.95 -14.10
N GLY A 518 10.02 6.42 -14.94
CA GLY A 518 10.20 6.60 -16.38
C GLY A 518 10.25 5.30 -17.19
N LYS A 519 9.84 4.16 -16.64
CA LYS A 519 9.75 2.88 -17.34
C LYS A 519 8.33 2.37 -17.40
N ILE A 520 7.87 1.99 -18.58
CA ILE A 520 6.49 1.51 -18.81
C ILE A 520 6.36 0.07 -18.30
N VAL A 521 5.61 -0.14 -17.23
CA VAL A 521 5.32 -1.44 -16.62
C VAL A 521 3.98 -2.03 -17.05
N ILE A 522 3.00 -1.18 -17.41
CA ILE A 522 1.79 -1.55 -18.14
C ILE A 522 1.83 -0.78 -19.47
N ASP A 523 1.72 -1.47 -20.59
CA ASP A 523 1.77 -0.94 -21.96
C ASP A 523 0.55 -1.45 -22.73
N GLU A 524 -0.38 -0.56 -23.06
CA GLU A 524 -1.67 -0.92 -23.70
C GLU A 524 -2.38 -2.06 -22.93
N SER A 525 -2.54 -1.86 -21.61
CA SER A 525 -3.13 -2.81 -20.65
C SER A 525 -2.36 -4.13 -20.47
N LYS A 526 -1.18 -4.30 -21.08
CA LYS A 526 -0.36 -5.49 -20.97
C LYS A 526 0.74 -5.29 -19.92
N PHE A 527 0.82 -6.20 -18.97
CA PHE A 527 1.83 -6.18 -17.92
C PHE A 527 3.21 -6.62 -18.45
N LYS A 528 4.27 -5.89 -18.07
CA LYS A 528 5.66 -6.20 -18.34
C LYS A 528 6.39 -6.59 -17.06
N THR A 529 7.09 -7.72 -17.08
CA THR A 529 7.84 -8.24 -15.93
C THR A 529 9.18 -7.55 -15.70
N ILE A 530 9.21 -6.21 -15.76
CA ILE A 530 10.39 -5.40 -15.43
C ILE A 530 10.30 -4.88 -14.00
N LYS A 531 11.41 -4.50 -13.41
CA LYS A 531 11.50 -4.08 -12.01
C LYS A 531 12.18 -2.71 -11.87
N PRO A 532 11.52 -1.63 -12.33
CA PRO A 532 12.07 -0.28 -12.27
C PRO A 532 11.90 0.40 -10.91
N GLY A 533 11.18 -0.21 -9.99
CA GLY A 533 10.94 0.33 -8.67
C GLY A 533 12.20 0.38 -7.81
N VAL A 534 12.18 1.21 -6.79
CA VAL A 534 13.28 1.39 -5.84
C VAL A 534 12.79 1.19 -4.41
N VAL A 535 13.71 0.81 -3.53
CA VAL A 535 13.45 0.80 -2.08
C VAL A 535 13.68 2.20 -1.55
N LEU A 536 12.58 2.86 -1.16
CA LEU A 536 12.61 4.21 -0.61
C LEU A 536 13.07 4.17 0.85
N LYS A 537 13.97 5.08 1.21
CA LYS A 537 14.44 5.26 2.60
C LYS A 537 14.16 6.71 3.02
N LYS A 538 13.57 6.90 4.21
CA LYS A 538 13.16 8.22 4.73
C LYS A 538 14.31 9.23 4.75
N ASN A 539 15.49 8.80 5.12
CA ASN A 539 16.68 9.64 5.23
C ASN A 539 17.33 10.03 3.89
N ASN A 540 16.80 9.53 2.77
CA ASN A 540 17.26 9.86 1.41
C ASN A 540 16.27 10.78 0.64
N LEU A 541 15.23 11.29 1.31
CA LEU A 541 14.18 12.13 0.71
C LEU A 541 14.48 13.63 0.80
#